data_98e610d11c9e391d428137df8598913a
#
_entry.id   98e610d11c9e391d428137df8598913a
#
_cell.length_a   1.000
_cell.length_b   1.000
_cell.length_c   1.000
_cell.angle_alpha   90.00
_cell.angle_beta   90.00
_cell.angle_gamma   90.00
#
_symmetry.space_group_name_H-M   'P 1'
#
loop_
_entity.id
_entity.type
_entity.pdbx_description
1 polymer ?
#
loop_
_entity_poly.entity_id
_entity_poly.type
_entity_poly.pdbx_seq_one_letter_code
_entity_poly.pdbx_strand_id
1 'polypeptide(L)'
;MATHEISRGKQQAFLRAFVETATITAAAAAVGMDRRTHYDWLRADAEYREAFQSAEQSVADSLEAEAIRRARDGVERDVYYKGEVVGTERQLSDTLLIFLLKGHRPDKFKDRHQVTA
;
A
#
# COMPACT_ATOMS: atom_id res chain seq x y z
N MET A 1 -4.14 4.97 -34.83
CA MET A 1 -3.89 5.52 -33.70
C MET A 1 -4.95 5.58 -32.65
N ALA A 2 -6.25 5.48 -32.97
CA ALA A 2 -7.29 5.40 -31.94
C ALA A 2 -7.04 4.26 -30.95
N THR A 3 -6.55 3.11 -31.43
CA THR A 3 -6.27 1.95 -30.58
C THR A 3 -5.19 2.26 -29.54
N HIS A 4 -4.12 2.98 -29.95
CA HIS A 4 -3.03 3.35 -29.04
C HIS A 4 -3.50 4.35 -27.98
N GLU A 5 -4.30 5.33 -28.37
CA GLU A 5 -4.88 6.31 -27.46
C GLU A 5 -5.84 5.68 -26.46
N ILE A 6 -6.67 4.73 -26.91
CA ILE A 6 -7.59 3.98 -26.06
C ILE A 6 -6.80 3.15 -25.04
N SER A 7 -5.75 2.47 -25.48
CA SER A 7 -4.86 1.71 -24.60
C SER A 7 -4.22 2.59 -23.54
N ARG A 8 -3.72 3.77 -23.94
CA ARG A 8 -3.10 4.70 -23.01
C ARG A 8 -4.10 5.22 -21.99
N GLY A 9 -5.32 5.52 -22.42
CA GLY A 9 -6.39 5.94 -21.51
C GLY A 9 -6.74 4.87 -20.49
N LYS A 10 -6.79 3.62 -20.92
CA LYS A 10 -7.03 2.47 -20.03
C LYS A 10 -5.88 2.27 -19.06
N GLN A 11 -4.65 2.41 -19.52
CA GLN A 11 -3.46 2.32 -18.69
C GLN A 11 -3.49 3.37 -17.58
N GLN A 12 -3.80 4.61 -17.93
CA GLN A 12 -3.89 5.69 -16.95
C GLN A 12 -5.00 5.46 -15.94
N ALA A 13 -6.17 4.99 -16.40
CA ALA A 13 -7.29 4.68 -15.52
C ALA A 13 -6.93 3.55 -14.54
N PHE A 14 -6.25 2.52 -15.03
CA PHE A 14 -5.80 1.42 -14.20
C PHE A 14 -4.78 1.89 -13.15
N LEU A 15 -3.81 2.71 -13.55
CA LEU A 15 -2.79 3.21 -12.61
C LEU A 15 -3.40 4.06 -11.52
N ARG A 16 -4.39 4.91 -11.85
CA ARG A 16 -5.11 5.69 -10.84
C ARG A 16 -5.86 4.80 -9.87
N ALA A 17 -6.54 3.79 -10.39
CA ALA A 17 -7.26 2.82 -9.56
C ALA A 17 -6.28 2.03 -8.67
N PHE A 18 -5.11 1.70 -9.20
CA PHE A 18 -4.08 0.99 -8.44
C PHE A 18 -3.56 1.82 -7.26
N VAL A 19 -3.32 3.10 -7.47
CA VAL A 19 -2.87 3.99 -6.38
C VAL A 19 -3.94 4.08 -5.28
N GLU A 20 -5.21 4.08 -5.66
CA GLU A 20 -6.33 4.15 -4.70
C GLU A 20 -6.56 2.83 -3.96
N THR A 21 -6.46 1.70 -4.66
CA THR A 21 -6.82 0.38 -4.12
C THR A 21 -5.64 -0.41 -3.59
N ALA A 22 -4.44 -0.07 -4.01
CA ALA A 22 -3.17 -0.70 -3.63
C ALA A 22 -2.98 -2.14 -4.11
N THR A 23 -3.93 -2.72 -4.85
CA THR A 23 -3.78 -4.07 -5.38
C THR A 23 -4.16 -4.15 -6.86
N ILE A 24 -3.48 -5.03 -7.60
CA ILE A 24 -3.75 -5.24 -9.02
C ILE A 24 -5.17 -5.78 -9.21
N THR A 25 -5.60 -6.71 -8.38
CA THR A 25 -6.92 -7.32 -8.48
C THR A 25 -8.04 -6.28 -8.29
N ALA A 26 -7.94 -5.46 -7.24
CA ALA A 26 -8.94 -4.43 -6.97
C ALA A 26 -8.94 -3.34 -8.04
N ALA A 27 -7.77 -2.94 -8.52
CA ALA A 27 -7.64 -1.95 -9.57
C ALA A 27 -8.28 -2.44 -10.89
N ALA A 28 -8.01 -3.69 -11.26
CA ALA A 28 -8.59 -4.29 -12.46
C ALA A 28 -10.12 -4.35 -12.36
N ALA A 29 -10.64 -4.75 -11.20
CA ALA A 29 -12.07 -4.79 -10.96
C ALA A 29 -12.71 -3.39 -11.05
N ALA A 30 -12.04 -2.39 -10.50
CA ALA A 30 -12.54 -1.01 -10.50
C ALA A 30 -12.68 -0.42 -11.90
N VAL A 31 -11.80 -0.80 -12.84
CA VAL A 31 -11.87 -0.31 -14.23
C VAL A 31 -12.48 -1.31 -15.18
N GLY A 32 -12.96 -2.45 -14.70
CA GLY A 32 -13.61 -3.47 -15.54
C GLY A 32 -12.67 -4.15 -16.51
N MET A 33 -11.45 -4.46 -16.06
CA MET A 33 -10.39 -4.99 -16.90
C MET A 33 -9.91 -6.34 -16.35
N ASP A 34 -9.48 -7.23 -17.26
CA ASP A 34 -8.83 -8.48 -16.87
C ASP A 34 -7.41 -8.17 -16.37
N ARG A 35 -7.00 -8.78 -15.26
CA ARG A 35 -5.63 -8.66 -14.72
C ARG A 35 -4.56 -9.01 -15.76
N ARG A 36 -4.87 -9.92 -16.64
CA ARG A 36 -3.96 -10.37 -17.71
C ARG A 36 -3.52 -9.22 -18.60
N THR A 37 -4.41 -8.27 -18.85
CA THR A 37 -4.10 -7.08 -19.65
C THR A 37 -2.98 -6.25 -19.03
N HIS A 38 -3.00 -6.09 -17.70
CA HIS A 38 -1.94 -5.39 -16.96
C HIS A 38 -0.59 -6.06 -17.19
N TYR A 39 -0.54 -7.39 -17.08
CA TYR A 39 0.73 -8.13 -17.26
C TYR A 39 1.20 -8.10 -18.70
N ASP A 40 0.29 -8.08 -19.65
CA ASP A 40 0.64 -7.92 -21.07
C ASP A 40 1.30 -6.55 -21.30
N TRP A 41 0.76 -5.49 -20.71
CA TRP A 41 1.35 -4.17 -20.80
C TRP A 41 2.75 -4.12 -20.17
N LEU A 42 2.92 -4.74 -19.00
CA LEU A 42 4.22 -4.79 -18.35
C LEU A 42 5.30 -5.41 -19.23
N ARG A 43 4.93 -6.44 -19.99
CA ARG A 43 5.89 -7.11 -20.88
C ARG A 43 6.18 -6.32 -22.13
N ALA A 44 5.15 -5.68 -22.69
CA ALA A 44 5.23 -5.09 -24.03
C ALA A 44 5.54 -3.59 -24.05
N ASP A 45 5.30 -2.87 -22.96
CA ASP A 45 5.33 -1.41 -22.94
C ASP A 45 6.26 -0.91 -21.84
N ALA A 46 7.43 -0.42 -22.24
CA ALA A 46 8.44 0.07 -21.30
C ALA A 46 7.96 1.32 -20.53
N GLU A 47 7.23 2.22 -21.20
CA GLU A 47 6.68 3.42 -20.54
C GLU A 47 5.68 3.04 -19.47
N TYR A 48 4.81 2.08 -19.75
CA TYR A 48 3.85 1.57 -18.78
C TYR A 48 4.56 0.92 -17.59
N ARG A 49 5.59 0.16 -17.87
CA ARG A 49 6.38 -0.48 -16.79
C ARG A 49 6.97 0.55 -15.84
N GLU A 50 7.54 1.63 -16.37
CA GLU A 50 8.08 2.71 -15.54
C GLU A 50 6.99 3.42 -14.75
N ALA A 51 5.86 3.69 -15.39
CA ALA A 51 4.72 4.33 -14.74
C ALA A 51 4.16 3.45 -13.62
N PHE A 52 4.10 2.14 -13.83
CA PHE A 52 3.64 1.21 -12.81
C PHE A 52 4.62 1.16 -11.63
N GLN A 53 5.92 1.16 -11.89
CA GLN A 53 6.93 1.20 -10.82
C GLN A 53 6.77 2.45 -9.97
N SER A 54 6.50 3.60 -10.58
CA SER A 54 6.23 4.84 -9.84
C SER A 54 4.96 4.74 -9.01
N ALA A 55 3.93 4.10 -9.56
CA ALA A 55 2.67 3.89 -8.82
C ALA A 55 2.88 2.96 -7.63
N GLU A 56 3.66 1.90 -7.79
CA GLU A 56 4.02 0.99 -6.70
C GLU A 56 4.75 1.73 -5.58
N GLN A 57 5.67 2.61 -5.96
CA GLN A 57 6.41 3.42 -4.98
C GLN A 57 5.47 4.34 -4.21
N SER A 58 4.52 4.98 -4.91
CA SER A 58 3.52 5.84 -4.26
C SER A 58 2.66 5.06 -3.27
N VAL A 59 2.24 3.85 -3.64
CA VAL A 59 1.45 2.98 -2.74
C VAL A 59 2.28 2.60 -1.52
N ALA A 60 3.54 2.19 -1.73
CA ALA A 60 4.44 1.82 -0.63
C ALA A 60 4.64 2.99 0.35
N ASP A 61 4.88 4.18 -0.18
CA ASP A 61 5.06 5.39 0.63
C ASP A 61 3.80 5.72 1.44
N SER A 62 2.64 5.57 0.82
CA SER A 62 1.35 5.82 1.48
C SER A 62 1.10 4.82 2.63
N LEU A 63 1.39 3.55 2.40
CA LEU A 63 1.25 2.53 3.44
C LEU A 63 2.23 2.74 4.58
N GLU A 64 3.46 3.12 4.26
CA GLU A 64 4.47 3.44 5.27
C GLU A 64 4.03 4.62 6.12
N ALA A 65 3.53 5.69 5.49
CA ALA A 65 3.03 6.86 6.18
C ALA A 65 1.88 6.50 7.13
N GLU A 66 0.96 5.62 6.70
CA GLU A 66 -0.14 5.16 7.54
C GLU A 66 0.36 4.32 8.72
N ALA A 67 1.35 3.47 8.49
CA ALA A 67 1.94 2.66 9.56
C ALA A 67 2.63 3.56 10.60
N ILE A 68 3.36 4.56 10.15
CA ILE A 68 4.02 5.53 11.03
C ILE A 68 2.98 6.29 11.86
N ARG A 69 1.90 6.72 11.22
CA ARG A 69 0.81 7.43 11.89
C ARG A 69 0.21 6.58 13.01
N ARG A 70 -0.08 5.31 12.74
CA ARG A 70 -0.67 4.40 13.72
C ARG A 70 0.29 4.09 14.87
N ALA A 71 1.59 3.98 14.57
CA ALA A 71 2.59 3.65 15.57
C ALA A 71 2.91 4.85 16.47
N ARG A 72 2.96 6.05 15.89
CA ARG A 72 3.36 7.25 16.61
C ARG A 72 2.19 7.99 17.24
N ASP A 73 1.13 8.21 16.45
CA ASP A 73 -0.01 9.02 16.87
C ASP A 73 -1.15 8.17 17.44
N GLY A 74 -1.22 6.93 17.00
CA GLY A 74 -2.27 6.02 17.44
C GLY A 74 -3.59 6.22 16.72
N VAL A 75 -4.57 5.44 17.12
CA VAL A 75 -5.94 5.47 16.58
C VAL A 75 -6.89 5.70 17.74
N GLU A 76 -7.81 6.65 17.59
CA GLU A 76 -8.84 6.87 18.59
C GLU A 76 -9.90 5.78 18.49
N ARG A 77 -10.25 5.21 19.64
CA ARG A 77 -11.31 4.22 19.76
C ARG A 77 -12.36 4.70 20.75
N ASP A 78 -13.61 4.48 20.38
CA ASP A 78 -14.72 4.76 21.30
C ASP A 78 -14.71 3.75 22.43
N VAL A 79 -14.88 4.23 23.65
CA VAL A 79 -15.05 3.38 24.83
C VAL A 79 -16.51 3.30 25.16
N TYR A 80 -17.05 2.09 25.24
CA TYR A 80 -18.46 1.83 25.48
C TYR A 80 -18.69 1.36 26.91
N TYR A 81 -19.76 1.86 27.52
CA TYR A 81 -20.23 1.37 28.80
C TYR A 81 -21.75 1.24 28.70
N LYS A 82 -22.26 0.03 28.94
CA LYS A 82 -23.69 -0.31 28.85
C LYS A 82 -24.30 0.11 27.48
N GLY A 83 -23.53 -0.08 26.40
CA GLY A 83 -23.99 0.18 25.05
C GLY A 83 -23.89 1.64 24.60
N GLU A 84 -23.37 2.53 25.45
CA GLU A 84 -23.21 3.95 25.11
C GLU A 84 -21.74 4.33 25.08
N VAL A 85 -21.41 5.28 24.22
CA VAL A 85 -20.05 5.83 24.13
C VAL A 85 -19.86 6.76 25.33
N VAL A 86 -18.90 6.42 26.20
CA VAL A 86 -18.61 7.21 27.40
C VAL A 86 -17.29 8.00 27.29
N GLY A 87 -16.53 7.79 26.23
CA GLY A 87 -15.28 8.50 26.01
C GLY A 87 -14.52 7.91 24.83
N THR A 88 -13.30 8.39 24.65
CA THR A 88 -12.38 7.87 23.64
C THR A 88 -11.05 7.55 24.29
N GLU A 89 -10.36 6.56 23.74
CA GLU A 89 -8.99 6.24 24.14
C GLU A 89 -8.11 6.19 22.91
N ARG A 90 -6.84 6.49 23.08
CA ARG A 90 -5.85 6.39 21.99
C ARG A 90 -5.17 5.03 22.10
N GLN A 91 -5.29 4.28 21.00
CA GLN A 91 -4.65 2.98 20.90
C GLN A 91 -3.41 3.09 20.03
N LEU A 92 -2.26 2.79 20.62
CA LEU A 92 -0.98 2.72 19.91
C LEU A 92 -0.70 1.27 19.53
N SER A 93 0.13 1.08 18.51
CA SER A 93 0.54 -0.26 18.11
C SER A 93 2.04 -0.42 18.31
N ASP A 94 2.40 -1.13 19.37
CA ASP A 94 3.80 -1.48 19.65
C ASP A 94 4.35 -2.41 18.59
N THR A 95 3.52 -3.30 18.06
CA THR A 95 3.90 -4.22 16.98
C THR A 95 4.33 -3.46 15.73
N LEU A 96 3.55 -2.44 15.32
CA LEU A 96 3.92 -1.60 14.18
C LEU A 96 5.19 -0.81 14.46
N LEU A 97 5.33 -0.27 15.67
CA LEU A 97 6.52 0.51 16.04
C LEU A 97 7.78 -0.35 15.96
N ILE A 98 7.74 -1.56 16.50
CA ILE A 98 8.86 -2.51 16.45
C ILE A 98 9.19 -2.84 15.00
N PHE A 99 8.17 -3.13 14.19
CA PHE A 99 8.34 -3.47 12.78
C PHE A 99 9.00 -2.32 11.99
N LEU A 100 8.54 -1.09 12.23
CA LEU A 100 9.10 0.10 11.58
C LEU A 100 10.54 0.35 12.00
N LEU A 101 10.87 0.18 13.28
CA LEU A 101 12.23 0.34 13.77
C LEU A 101 13.18 -0.67 13.11
N LYS A 102 12.75 -1.91 12.97
CA LYS A 102 13.54 -2.94 12.30
C LYS A 102 13.76 -2.64 10.83
N GLY A 103 12.73 -2.08 10.17
CA GLY A 103 12.81 -1.71 8.76
C GLY A 103 13.67 -0.47 8.50
N HIS A 104 13.54 0.56 9.34
CA HIS A 104 14.25 1.83 9.16
C HIS A 104 15.68 1.81 9.70
N ARG A 105 15.91 1.07 10.78
CA ARG A 105 17.23 0.98 11.40
C ARG A 105 17.61 -0.48 11.68
N PRO A 106 17.76 -1.29 10.63
CA PRO A 106 18.04 -2.72 10.78
C PRO A 106 19.34 -3.01 11.52
N ASP A 107 20.33 -2.12 11.42
CA ASP A 107 21.62 -2.27 12.11
C ASP A 107 21.43 -2.35 13.63
N LYS A 108 20.44 -1.63 14.14
CA LYS A 108 20.17 -1.55 15.57
C LYS A 108 19.10 -2.51 16.05
N PHE A 109 18.05 -2.73 15.24
CA PHE A 109 16.81 -3.34 15.70
C PHE A 109 16.44 -4.64 15.02
N LYS A 110 17.23 -5.12 14.03
CA LYS A 110 16.93 -6.40 13.37
C LYS A 110 17.04 -7.56 14.34
N ASP A 111 16.25 -8.59 14.10
CA ASP A 111 16.37 -9.82 14.85
C ASP A 111 17.71 -10.48 14.53
N ARG A 112 18.49 -10.74 15.57
CA ARG A 112 19.77 -11.44 15.43
C ARG A 112 19.56 -12.89 15.76
N HIS A 113 19.48 -13.72 14.73
CA HIS A 113 19.57 -15.15 14.90
C HIS A 113 21.04 -15.53 14.74
N GLN A 114 21.71 -15.72 15.85
CA GLN A 114 23.04 -16.30 15.82
C GLN A 114 22.87 -17.80 15.67
N VAL A 115 23.13 -18.28 14.47
CA VAL A 115 23.30 -19.70 14.27
C VAL A 115 24.74 -20.01 14.68
N THR A 116 24.92 -20.47 15.89
CA THR A 116 26.19 -21.03 16.31
C THR A 116 26.28 -22.40 15.69
N ALA A 117 27.16 -22.50 14.72
CA ALA A 117 27.47 -23.80 14.11
C ALA A 117 28.28 -24.63 15.11
#